data_da7aaa95da004fc4b8748ee13264c8d8
#
_entry.id   da7aaa95da004fc4b8748ee13264c8d8
#
_cell.length_a   1.000
_cell.length_b   1.000
_cell.length_c   1.000
_cell.angle_alpha   90.00
_cell.angle_beta   90.00
_cell.angle_gamma   90.00
#
_symmetry.space_group_name_H-M   'P 1'
#
loop_
_entity.id
_entity.type
_entity.pdbx_description
1 polymer ?
#
loop_
_entity_poly.entity_id
_entity_poly.type
_entity_poly.pdbx_seq_one_letter_code
_entity_poly.pdbx_strand_id
1 'polypeptide(L)'
;LGLAEGDRVGTFMWNSTRHLEVYLAVPSMGAVLHTVNCRLSPEHIAYIIDHAGDRFLIVDSRLASVLLPVLPLIPKVEYLIVTGDAASVDDPRVVAYDALLADSPADYHWPEPTENAAAGICYTSGTTGNPKGVAYSQRTTYLHALASRAVDSFAVQERDVILMLPSMFHANAWGFPYSGWMSGADMVMPGPLLQGQHLRTMIEQARPTLTAMVPTLLGD
;
A
#
# COMPACT_ATOMS: atom_id res chain seq x y z
N LEU A 1 -13.30 4.78 -14.44
CA LEU A 1 -12.99 3.34 -14.62
C LEU A 1 -14.07 2.40 -14.03
N GLY A 2 -15.12 2.94 -13.38
CA GLY A 2 -16.23 2.14 -12.86
C GLY A 2 -15.92 1.39 -11.55
N LEU A 3 -15.09 1.96 -10.68
CA LEU A 3 -14.87 1.45 -9.33
C LEU A 3 -16.18 1.54 -8.53
N ALA A 4 -16.58 0.44 -7.91
CA ALA A 4 -17.78 0.34 -7.08
C ALA A 4 -17.43 0.09 -5.61
N GLU A 5 -18.38 0.36 -4.71
CA GLU A 5 -18.24 0.02 -3.30
C GLU A 5 -17.96 -1.47 -3.11
N GLY A 6 -16.97 -1.80 -2.28
CA GLY A 6 -16.52 -3.16 -2.03
C GLY A 6 -15.63 -3.78 -3.10
N ASP A 7 -15.36 -3.10 -4.22
CA ASP A 7 -14.35 -3.54 -5.18
C ASP A 7 -12.97 -3.60 -4.52
N ARG A 8 -12.15 -4.59 -4.91
CA ARG A 8 -10.78 -4.71 -4.42
C ARG A 8 -9.83 -4.02 -5.39
N VAL A 9 -8.97 -3.19 -4.81
CA VAL A 9 -7.90 -2.49 -5.50
C VAL A 9 -6.57 -3.01 -4.96
N GLY A 10 -5.91 -3.83 -5.74
CA GLY A 10 -4.57 -4.33 -5.43
C GLY A 10 -3.52 -3.23 -5.56
N THR A 11 -2.50 -3.22 -4.69
CA THR A 11 -1.34 -2.35 -4.82
C THR A 11 -0.07 -3.17 -4.89
N PHE A 12 0.65 -3.08 -5.99
CA PHE A 12 1.94 -3.71 -6.22
C PHE A 12 3.02 -2.62 -6.25
N MET A 13 3.35 -2.11 -5.06
CA MET A 13 4.09 -0.86 -4.92
C MET A 13 5.08 -0.88 -3.76
N TRP A 14 6.18 -0.14 -3.91
CA TRP A 14 7.06 0.21 -2.79
C TRP A 14 6.45 1.28 -1.88
N ASN A 15 7.06 1.50 -0.71
CA ASN A 15 6.70 2.63 0.16
C ASN A 15 6.99 3.94 -0.57
N SER A 16 5.97 4.63 -1.01
CA SER A 16 6.06 5.88 -1.78
C SER A 16 4.89 6.80 -1.48
N THR A 17 5.02 8.07 -1.80
CA THR A 17 3.92 9.05 -1.67
C THR A 17 2.69 8.59 -2.46
N ARG A 18 2.87 8.08 -3.68
CA ARG A 18 1.77 7.54 -4.49
C ARG A 18 1.08 6.35 -3.81
N HIS A 19 1.84 5.48 -3.13
CA HIS A 19 1.24 4.37 -2.38
C HIS A 19 0.44 4.89 -1.17
N LEU A 20 0.93 5.94 -0.48
CA LEU A 20 0.18 6.57 0.61
C LEU A 20 -1.12 7.22 0.11
N GLU A 21 -1.09 7.94 -1.02
CA GLU A 21 -2.29 8.49 -1.65
C GLU A 21 -3.35 7.40 -1.88
N VAL A 22 -2.94 6.25 -2.40
CA VAL A 22 -3.82 5.10 -2.64
C VAL A 22 -4.34 4.50 -1.34
N TYR A 23 -3.48 4.41 -0.30
CA TYR A 23 -3.88 3.94 1.03
C TYR A 23 -5.02 4.75 1.65
N LEU A 24 -5.02 6.05 1.39
CA LEU A 24 -6.04 6.95 1.90
C LEU A 24 -7.26 7.00 0.98
N ALA A 25 -7.04 7.08 -0.34
CA ALA A 25 -8.13 7.26 -1.31
C ALA A 25 -9.02 6.02 -1.42
N VAL A 26 -8.45 4.83 -1.60
CA VAL A 26 -9.22 3.61 -1.89
C VAL A 26 -10.26 3.30 -0.80
N PRO A 27 -9.90 3.22 0.50
CA PRO A 27 -10.90 3.00 1.54
C PRO A 27 -11.90 4.14 1.69
N SER A 28 -11.48 5.38 1.44
CA SER A 28 -12.36 6.56 1.50
C SER A 28 -13.39 6.57 0.36
N MET A 29 -13.08 5.92 -0.77
CA MET A 29 -14.01 5.71 -1.88
C MET A 29 -14.97 4.53 -1.65
N GLY A 30 -14.93 3.88 -0.48
CA GLY A 30 -15.73 2.69 -0.18
C GLY A 30 -15.21 1.40 -0.80
N ALA A 31 -14.06 1.43 -1.44
CA ALA A 31 -13.38 0.25 -2.00
C ALA A 31 -12.44 -0.40 -0.96
N VAL A 32 -11.91 -1.56 -1.27
CA VAL A 32 -11.07 -2.34 -0.37
C VAL A 32 -9.63 -2.34 -0.87
N LEU A 33 -8.73 -1.75 -0.11
CA LEU A 33 -7.30 -1.76 -0.39
C LEU A 33 -6.72 -3.16 -0.16
N HIS A 34 -6.14 -3.77 -1.20
CA HIS A 34 -5.40 -5.03 -1.07
C HIS A 34 -3.90 -4.78 -1.28
N THR A 35 -3.11 -4.93 -0.24
CA THR A 35 -1.66 -4.74 -0.33
C THR A 35 -0.97 -6.03 -0.75
N VAL A 36 -0.47 -6.05 -1.98
CA VAL A 36 0.16 -7.23 -2.59
C VAL A 36 1.65 -7.26 -2.25
N ASN A 37 2.09 -8.29 -1.56
CA ASN A 37 3.50 -8.45 -1.22
C ASN A 37 4.34 -8.82 -2.45
N CYS A 38 5.11 -7.84 -2.95
CA CYS A 38 5.95 -7.98 -4.14
C CYS A 38 7.19 -8.88 -3.95
N ARG A 39 7.43 -9.40 -2.75
CA ARG A 39 8.53 -10.33 -2.44
C ARG A 39 8.12 -11.80 -2.46
N LEU A 40 6.85 -12.09 -2.73
CA LEU A 40 6.36 -13.46 -2.91
C LEU A 40 6.80 -14.02 -4.27
N SER A 41 6.67 -15.35 -4.43
CA SER A 41 6.85 -15.97 -5.74
C SER A 41 5.73 -15.53 -6.71
N PRO A 42 5.99 -15.55 -8.04
CA PRO A 42 4.96 -15.20 -9.04
C PRO A 42 3.65 -15.95 -8.85
N GLU A 43 3.71 -17.23 -8.51
CA GLU A 43 2.52 -18.08 -8.29
C GLU A 43 1.71 -17.61 -7.08
N HIS A 44 2.40 -17.24 -5.99
CA HIS A 44 1.74 -16.70 -4.80
C HIS A 44 1.18 -15.30 -5.03
N ILE A 45 1.88 -14.44 -5.78
CA ILE A 45 1.37 -13.13 -6.17
C ILE A 45 0.10 -13.30 -6.99
N ALA A 46 0.11 -14.16 -8.03
CA ALA A 46 -1.06 -14.44 -8.84
C ALA A 46 -2.22 -15.00 -7.99
N TYR A 47 -1.91 -15.95 -7.10
CA TYR A 47 -2.91 -16.54 -6.21
C TYR A 47 -3.60 -15.50 -5.34
N ILE A 48 -2.86 -14.60 -4.66
CA ILE A 48 -3.48 -13.63 -3.75
C ILE A 48 -4.31 -12.58 -4.50
N ILE A 49 -3.87 -12.17 -5.68
CA ILE A 49 -4.61 -11.24 -6.55
C ILE A 49 -5.93 -11.87 -7.01
N ASP A 50 -5.88 -13.11 -7.53
CA ASP A 50 -7.07 -13.82 -8.01
C ASP A 50 -8.02 -14.18 -6.86
N HIS A 51 -7.49 -14.65 -5.73
CA HIS A 51 -8.27 -15.03 -4.55
C HIS A 51 -8.95 -13.82 -3.88
N ALA A 52 -8.29 -12.66 -3.82
CA ALA A 52 -8.90 -11.42 -3.37
C ALA A 52 -9.97 -10.92 -4.36
N GLY A 53 -9.85 -11.29 -5.63
CA GLY A 53 -10.70 -10.82 -6.71
C GLY A 53 -10.42 -9.36 -7.06
N ASP A 54 -9.16 -8.98 -7.15
CA ASP A 54 -8.75 -7.63 -7.52
C ASP A 54 -9.20 -7.32 -8.95
N ARG A 55 -9.97 -6.25 -9.12
CA ARG A 55 -10.36 -5.72 -10.44
C ARG A 55 -9.37 -4.69 -10.97
N PHE A 56 -8.75 -3.96 -10.05
CA PHE A 56 -7.77 -2.92 -10.32
C PHE A 56 -6.47 -3.30 -9.65
N LEU A 57 -5.34 -3.08 -10.33
CA LEU A 57 -4.02 -3.25 -9.75
C LEU A 57 -3.20 -1.98 -9.99
N ILE A 58 -2.83 -1.29 -8.90
CA ILE A 58 -1.96 -0.11 -8.97
C ILE A 58 -0.52 -0.57 -8.83
N VAL A 59 0.32 -0.21 -9.80
CA VAL A 59 1.65 -0.77 -9.98
C VAL A 59 2.71 0.32 -9.95
N ASP A 60 3.75 0.14 -9.15
CA ASP A 60 4.98 0.92 -9.27
C ASP A 60 5.79 0.40 -10.47
N SER A 61 6.09 1.27 -11.45
CA SER A 61 6.82 0.91 -12.67
C SER A 61 8.17 0.22 -12.39
N ARG A 62 8.79 0.52 -11.26
CA ARG A 62 10.04 -0.11 -10.80
C ARG A 62 9.89 -1.59 -10.45
N LEU A 63 8.64 -2.07 -10.32
CA LEU A 63 8.30 -3.49 -10.10
C LEU A 63 7.82 -4.20 -11.38
N ALA A 64 7.86 -3.54 -12.54
CA ALA A 64 7.40 -4.09 -13.81
C ALA A 64 8.01 -5.46 -14.11
N SER A 65 9.33 -5.61 -13.96
CA SER A 65 10.03 -6.88 -14.21
C SER A 65 9.58 -8.03 -13.33
N VAL A 66 9.13 -7.73 -12.10
CA VAL A 66 8.58 -8.73 -11.16
C VAL A 66 7.13 -9.08 -11.52
N LEU A 67 6.38 -8.10 -12.06
CA LEU A 67 4.98 -8.27 -12.42
C LEU A 67 4.79 -8.99 -13.77
N LEU A 68 5.66 -8.78 -14.76
CA LEU A 68 5.51 -9.34 -16.11
C LEU A 68 5.19 -10.84 -16.14
N PRO A 69 5.88 -11.73 -15.39
CA PRO A 69 5.54 -13.15 -15.37
C PRO A 69 4.19 -13.46 -14.70
N VAL A 70 3.64 -12.52 -13.93
CA VAL A 70 2.35 -12.67 -13.22
C VAL A 70 1.16 -12.30 -14.11
N LEU A 71 1.33 -11.37 -15.07
CA LEU A 71 0.26 -10.82 -15.89
C LEU A 71 -0.63 -11.87 -16.56
N PRO A 72 -0.09 -12.96 -17.16
CA PRO A 72 -0.92 -14.01 -17.77
C PRO A 72 -1.77 -14.79 -16.74
N LEU A 73 -1.39 -14.77 -15.46
CA LEU A 73 -2.01 -15.53 -14.40
C LEU A 73 -3.12 -14.76 -13.67
N ILE A 74 -3.32 -13.48 -13.99
CA ILE A 74 -4.31 -12.59 -13.36
C ILE A 74 -5.30 -12.01 -14.38
N PRO A 75 -6.04 -12.87 -15.14
CA PRO A 75 -6.91 -12.41 -16.21
C PRO A 75 -8.13 -11.61 -15.73
N LYS A 76 -8.49 -11.68 -14.43
CA LYS A 76 -9.62 -10.95 -13.84
C LYS A 76 -9.31 -9.49 -13.53
N VAL A 77 -8.04 -9.12 -13.50
CA VAL A 77 -7.64 -7.72 -13.36
C VAL A 77 -8.01 -6.98 -14.64
N GLU A 78 -8.87 -5.98 -14.51
CA GLU A 78 -9.40 -5.20 -15.65
C GLU A 78 -8.47 -4.02 -16.01
N TYR A 79 -7.80 -3.44 -15.00
CA TYR A 79 -6.93 -2.27 -15.17
C TYR A 79 -5.62 -2.43 -14.41
N LEU A 80 -4.52 -2.12 -15.09
CA LEU A 80 -3.18 -1.96 -14.52
C LEU A 80 -2.85 -0.45 -14.48
N ILE A 81 -3.00 0.17 -13.33
CA ILE A 81 -2.78 1.60 -13.16
C ILE A 81 -1.33 1.81 -12.74
N VAL A 82 -0.49 2.27 -13.66
CA VAL A 82 0.97 2.31 -13.48
C VAL A 82 1.43 3.70 -13.04
N THR A 83 2.12 3.77 -11.91
CA THR A 83 2.80 4.98 -11.43
C THR A 83 4.22 5.05 -12.00
N GLY A 84 4.67 6.23 -12.38
CA GLY A 84 5.96 6.45 -13.04
C GLY A 84 5.91 6.12 -14.54
N ASP A 85 6.87 5.36 -15.06
CA ASP A 85 6.93 5.02 -16.48
C ASP A 85 5.95 3.90 -16.84
N ALA A 86 4.78 4.28 -17.34
CA ALA A 86 3.74 3.32 -17.74
C ALA A 86 4.16 2.44 -18.93
N ALA A 87 5.09 2.89 -19.78
CA ALA A 87 5.60 2.11 -20.90
C ALA A 87 6.47 0.91 -20.47
N SER A 88 6.88 0.86 -19.21
CA SER A 88 7.62 -0.27 -18.65
C SER A 88 6.78 -1.56 -18.52
N VAL A 89 5.45 -1.45 -18.61
CA VAL A 89 4.51 -2.59 -18.55
C VAL A 89 3.81 -2.71 -19.91
N ASP A 90 4.22 -3.69 -20.71
CA ASP A 90 3.61 -3.97 -22.02
C ASP A 90 2.38 -4.87 -21.85
N ASP A 91 1.22 -4.26 -21.59
CA ASP A 91 -0.06 -4.95 -21.41
C ASP A 91 -1.20 -4.02 -21.84
N PRO A 92 -2.23 -4.51 -22.59
CA PRO A 92 -3.33 -3.68 -23.08
C PRO A 92 -4.21 -3.07 -21.97
N ARG A 93 -4.12 -3.57 -20.73
CA ARG A 93 -4.87 -3.07 -19.56
C ARG A 93 -4.23 -1.86 -18.90
N VAL A 94 -3.06 -1.42 -19.38
CA VAL A 94 -2.28 -0.34 -18.75
C VAL A 94 -2.95 1.01 -18.91
N VAL A 95 -3.05 1.71 -17.78
CA VAL A 95 -3.45 3.12 -17.67
C VAL A 95 -2.38 3.86 -16.88
N ALA A 96 -1.91 5.00 -17.38
CA ALA A 96 -0.94 5.82 -16.65
C ALA A 96 -1.63 6.54 -15.48
N TYR A 97 -1.10 6.38 -14.26
CA TYR A 97 -1.67 6.95 -13.04
C TYR A 97 -1.80 8.46 -13.10
N ASP A 98 -0.74 9.16 -13.52
CA ASP A 98 -0.75 10.63 -13.55
C ASP A 98 -1.69 11.17 -14.63
N ALA A 99 -1.84 10.48 -15.78
CA ALA A 99 -2.80 10.85 -16.82
C ALA A 99 -4.24 10.65 -16.31
N LEU A 100 -4.51 9.53 -15.63
CA LEU A 100 -5.82 9.26 -15.04
C LEU A 100 -6.22 10.37 -14.03
N LEU A 101 -5.28 10.82 -13.21
CA LEU A 101 -5.54 11.92 -12.27
C LEU A 101 -5.77 13.25 -12.96
N ALA A 102 -4.97 13.56 -14.01
CA ALA A 102 -5.11 14.81 -14.76
C ALA A 102 -6.47 14.93 -15.46
N ASP A 103 -7.02 13.81 -15.90
CA ASP A 103 -8.34 13.75 -16.56
C ASP A 103 -9.51 13.67 -15.57
N SER A 104 -9.23 13.54 -14.27
CA SER A 104 -10.26 13.42 -13.23
C SER A 104 -10.69 14.80 -12.70
N PRO A 105 -11.97 14.99 -12.34
CA PRO A 105 -12.41 16.22 -11.71
C PRO A 105 -11.74 16.39 -10.34
N ALA A 106 -11.44 17.66 -9.98
CA ALA A 106 -10.87 17.98 -8.67
C ALA A 106 -11.88 17.78 -7.52
N ASP A 107 -13.16 17.94 -7.82
CA ASP A 107 -14.24 17.74 -6.85
C ASP A 107 -14.75 16.30 -6.91
N TYR A 108 -14.70 15.62 -5.78
CA TYR A 108 -15.20 14.26 -5.63
C TYR A 108 -16.19 14.18 -4.46
N HIS A 109 -17.36 13.63 -4.71
CA HIS A 109 -18.32 13.36 -3.64
C HIS A 109 -17.93 12.05 -2.94
N TRP A 110 -17.34 12.16 -1.76
CA TRP A 110 -16.91 11.02 -0.97
C TRP A 110 -18.13 10.28 -0.43
N PRO A 111 -18.22 8.95 -0.66
CA PRO A 111 -19.27 8.15 -0.05
C PRO A 111 -19.07 8.04 1.47
N GLU A 112 -20.09 7.66 2.18
CA GLU A 112 -20.06 7.40 3.62
C GLU A 112 -20.15 5.88 3.88
N PRO A 113 -19.07 5.12 3.73
CA PRO A 113 -19.08 3.68 3.97
C PRO A 113 -19.42 3.41 5.44
N THR A 114 -20.15 2.31 5.70
CA THR A 114 -20.43 1.91 7.07
C THR A 114 -19.14 1.56 7.82
N GLU A 115 -19.11 1.75 9.13
CA GLU A 115 -17.92 1.46 9.94
C GLU A 115 -17.46 -0.02 9.86
N ASN A 116 -18.36 -0.93 9.54
CA ASN A 116 -18.08 -2.35 9.40
C ASN A 116 -17.74 -2.76 7.95
N ALA A 117 -17.84 -1.84 7.00
CA ALA A 117 -17.39 -2.11 5.63
C ALA A 117 -15.89 -2.43 5.61
N ALA A 118 -15.48 -3.34 4.74
CA ALA A 118 -14.08 -3.67 4.56
C ALA A 118 -13.32 -2.44 4.01
N ALA A 119 -12.19 -2.10 4.65
CA ALA A 119 -11.30 -1.03 4.23
C ALA A 119 -10.02 -1.56 3.58
N GLY A 120 -9.56 -2.73 4.02
CA GLY A 120 -8.35 -3.32 3.50
C GLY A 120 -8.25 -4.82 3.70
N ILE A 121 -7.40 -5.46 2.90
CA ILE A 121 -7.04 -6.88 3.00
C ILE A 121 -5.52 -6.97 2.97
N CYS A 122 -4.98 -7.79 3.87
CA CYS A 122 -3.56 -8.14 3.88
C CYS A 122 -3.41 -9.65 3.93
N TYR A 123 -2.53 -10.21 3.08
CA TYR A 123 -2.26 -11.65 3.09
C TYR A 123 -1.08 -11.98 4.00
N THR A 124 -1.26 -13.03 4.81
CA THR A 124 -0.19 -13.60 5.61
C THR A 124 0.41 -14.81 4.89
N SER A 125 1.73 -15.00 4.99
CA SER A 125 2.37 -16.23 4.58
C SER A 125 1.87 -17.37 5.50
N GLY A 126 0.98 -18.23 4.99
CA GLY A 126 0.53 -19.39 5.74
C GLY A 126 1.73 -20.33 6.01
N THR A 127 1.86 -20.80 7.23
CA THR A 127 2.89 -21.80 7.60
C THR A 127 2.64 -23.17 6.96
N THR A 128 1.42 -23.41 6.48
CA THR A 128 0.99 -24.69 5.88
C THR A 128 -0.01 -24.42 4.75
N GLY A 129 0.47 -24.14 3.55
CA GLY A 129 -0.39 -23.99 2.37
C GLY A 129 -0.44 -22.56 1.81
N ASN A 130 -1.50 -22.24 1.07
CA ASN A 130 -1.67 -20.94 0.41
C ASN A 130 -1.80 -19.79 1.42
N PRO A 131 -1.35 -18.58 1.04
CA PRO A 131 -1.54 -17.37 1.83
C PRO A 131 -3.01 -17.15 2.19
N LYS A 132 -3.26 -16.62 3.39
CA LYS A 132 -4.61 -16.32 3.90
C LYS A 132 -4.84 -14.83 3.98
N GLY A 133 -5.96 -14.35 3.42
CA GLY A 133 -6.37 -12.95 3.50
C GLY A 133 -7.01 -12.62 4.85
N VAL A 134 -6.58 -11.51 5.44
CA VAL A 134 -7.19 -10.93 6.65
C VAL A 134 -7.82 -9.60 6.24
N ALA A 135 -9.14 -9.50 6.41
CA ALA A 135 -9.87 -8.26 6.12
C ALA A 135 -9.95 -7.36 7.36
N TYR A 136 -9.74 -6.08 7.14
CA TYR A 136 -9.86 -5.02 8.15
C TYR A 136 -11.02 -4.12 7.78
N SER A 137 -11.89 -3.79 8.74
CA SER A 137 -12.98 -2.84 8.52
C SER A 137 -12.50 -1.39 8.66
N GLN A 138 -13.32 -0.44 8.22
CA GLN A 138 -13.11 0.99 8.48
C GLN A 138 -12.91 1.24 9.99
N ARG A 139 -13.78 0.64 10.82
CA ARG A 139 -13.70 0.73 12.27
C ARG A 139 -12.39 0.20 12.85
N THR A 140 -11.97 -1.01 12.46
CA THR A 140 -10.73 -1.61 13.01
C THR A 140 -9.50 -0.84 12.58
N THR A 141 -9.47 -0.31 11.36
CA THR A 141 -8.39 0.55 10.85
C THR A 141 -8.31 1.86 11.64
N TYR A 142 -9.45 2.51 11.86
CA TYR A 142 -9.53 3.74 12.65
C TYR A 142 -9.10 3.54 14.10
N LEU A 143 -9.63 2.50 14.78
CA LEU A 143 -9.29 2.22 16.18
C LEU A 143 -7.82 1.84 16.35
N HIS A 144 -7.25 1.09 15.39
CA HIS A 144 -5.82 0.79 15.41
C HIS A 144 -4.96 2.04 15.27
N ALA A 145 -5.30 2.92 14.31
CA ALA A 145 -4.60 4.19 14.14
C ALA A 145 -4.70 5.08 15.38
N LEU A 146 -5.88 5.13 16.01
CA LEU A 146 -6.07 5.86 17.26
C LEU A 146 -5.24 5.27 18.41
N ALA A 147 -5.23 3.94 18.56
CA ALA A 147 -4.44 3.26 19.60
C ALA A 147 -2.94 3.46 19.40
N SER A 148 -2.45 3.53 18.18
CA SER A 148 -1.03 3.79 17.86
C SER A 148 -0.54 5.16 18.36
N ARG A 149 -1.45 6.10 18.57
CA ARG A 149 -1.17 7.44 19.09
C ARG A 149 -1.11 7.49 20.64
N ALA A 150 -1.55 6.43 21.32
CA ALA A 150 -1.52 6.37 22.76
C ALA A 150 -0.06 6.40 23.28
N VAL A 151 0.15 7.04 24.43
CA VAL A 151 1.49 7.26 25.02
C VAL A 151 2.22 5.96 25.34
N ASP A 152 1.47 4.92 25.68
CA ASP A 152 1.96 3.57 26.00
C ASP A 152 2.01 2.62 24.80
N SER A 153 1.81 3.16 23.57
CA SER A 153 1.95 2.46 22.30
C SER A 153 3.12 3.06 21.50
N PHE A 154 2.91 3.49 20.25
CA PHE A 154 3.94 4.17 19.45
C PHE A 154 4.02 5.68 19.75
N ALA A 155 3.05 6.23 20.44
CA ALA A 155 2.95 7.65 20.80
C ALA A 155 3.09 8.62 19.62
N VAL A 156 2.56 8.24 18.45
CA VAL A 156 2.68 9.02 17.20
C VAL A 156 2.02 10.40 17.38
N GLN A 157 2.77 11.45 17.10
CA GLN A 157 2.40 12.85 17.32
C GLN A 157 2.62 13.68 16.05
N GLU A 158 2.01 14.87 15.98
CA GLU A 158 2.15 15.82 14.86
C GLU A 158 3.61 16.23 14.61
N ARG A 159 4.40 16.37 15.66
CA ARG A 159 5.82 16.76 15.57
C ARG A 159 6.77 15.66 15.09
N ASP A 160 6.26 14.44 14.88
CA ASP A 160 7.10 13.32 14.46
C ASP A 160 7.42 13.37 12.98
N VAL A 161 8.61 12.92 12.65
CA VAL A 161 9.06 12.59 11.32
C VAL A 161 9.23 11.07 11.27
N ILE A 162 8.30 10.38 10.62
CA ILE A 162 8.24 8.92 10.59
C ILE A 162 9.02 8.41 9.36
N LEU A 163 10.11 7.68 9.60
CA LEU A 163 10.77 6.95 8.52
C LEU A 163 10.06 5.61 8.30
N MET A 164 9.39 5.49 7.15
CA MET A 164 8.51 4.38 6.78
C MET A 164 9.29 3.16 6.32
N LEU A 165 10.05 2.50 7.22
CA LEU A 165 10.78 1.26 6.92
C LEU A 165 9.89 0.02 6.87
N PRO A 166 8.84 -0.13 7.73
CA PRO A 166 7.93 -1.24 7.58
C PRO A 166 7.27 -1.21 6.20
N SER A 167 7.29 -2.35 5.51
CA SER A 167 6.76 -2.42 4.14
C SER A 167 5.25 -2.22 4.12
N MET A 168 4.77 -1.24 3.34
CA MET A 168 3.35 -0.97 3.15
C MET A 168 2.62 -2.12 2.48
N PHE A 169 3.32 -2.96 1.73
CA PHE A 169 2.78 -4.17 1.11
C PHE A 169 2.75 -5.40 2.05
N HIS A 170 3.18 -5.25 3.31
CA HIS A 170 3.18 -6.32 4.31
C HIS A 170 2.69 -5.81 5.65
N ALA A 171 1.69 -6.49 6.25
CA ALA A 171 1.05 -6.12 7.52
C ALA A 171 0.69 -4.62 7.59
N ASN A 172 0.38 -4.01 6.44
CA ASN A 172 -0.01 -2.60 6.28
C ASN A 172 0.95 -1.63 6.97
N ALA A 173 2.25 -1.92 6.95
CA ALA A 173 3.28 -1.13 7.65
C ALA A 173 2.92 -0.86 9.12
N TRP A 174 2.30 -1.85 9.80
CA TRP A 174 1.84 -1.75 11.19
C TRP A 174 0.89 -0.59 11.46
N GLY A 175 0.18 -0.12 10.44
CA GLY A 175 -0.79 0.96 10.51
C GLY A 175 -0.20 2.38 10.51
N PHE A 176 1.11 2.54 10.36
CA PHE A 176 1.75 3.86 10.29
C PHE A 176 1.22 4.78 9.20
N PRO A 177 0.82 4.31 8.00
CA PRO A 177 0.19 5.19 7.01
C PRO A 177 -1.03 5.93 7.57
N TYR A 178 -1.87 5.22 8.33
CA TYR A 178 -3.08 5.79 8.91
C TYR A 178 -2.81 6.59 10.19
N SER A 179 -1.97 6.08 11.10
CA SER A 179 -1.67 6.77 12.36
C SER A 179 -0.84 8.03 12.14
N GLY A 180 0.13 7.99 11.22
CA GLY A 180 0.91 9.16 10.82
C GLY A 180 0.03 10.23 10.19
N TRP A 181 -0.84 9.84 9.23
CA TRP A 181 -1.80 10.76 8.62
C TRP A 181 -2.76 11.37 9.65
N MET A 182 -3.36 10.54 10.52
CA MET A 182 -4.27 10.97 11.58
C MET A 182 -3.60 11.94 12.57
N SER A 183 -2.29 11.81 12.78
CA SER A 183 -1.53 12.67 13.70
C SER A 183 -1.05 13.97 13.06
N GLY A 184 -1.04 14.06 11.71
CA GLY A 184 -0.39 15.16 11.00
C GLY A 184 1.14 15.06 10.98
N ALA A 185 1.69 13.86 11.23
CA ALA A 185 3.13 13.62 11.23
C ALA A 185 3.71 13.64 9.81
N ASP A 186 4.94 14.11 9.68
CA ASP A 186 5.68 13.96 8.42
C ASP A 186 6.07 12.50 8.19
N MET A 187 5.98 12.05 6.93
CA MET A 187 6.34 10.68 6.57
C MET A 187 7.39 10.66 5.47
N VAL A 188 8.53 10.03 5.75
CA VAL A 188 9.64 9.85 4.82
C VAL A 188 9.53 8.48 4.17
N MET A 189 9.33 8.47 2.84
CA MET A 189 9.11 7.26 2.05
C MET A 189 10.41 6.79 1.39
N PRO A 190 10.97 5.64 1.81
CA PRO A 190 12.28 5.19 1.32
C PRO A 190 12.25 4.60 -0.11
N GLY A 191 11.07 4.28 -0.62
CA GLY A 191 10.97 3.55 -1.88
C GLY A 191 11.60 2.15 -1.81
N PRO A 192 12.31 1.71 -2.88
CA PRO A 192 13.00 0.42 -2.89
C PRO A 192 14.35 0.43 -2.16
N LEU A 193 14.87 1.61 -1.80
CA LEU A 193 16.25 1.80 -1.35
C LEU A 193 16.34 1.74 0.19
N LEU A 194 16.32 0.53 0.74
CA LEU A 194 16.35 0.28 2.19
C LEU A 194 17.74 -0.08 2.73
N GLN A 195 18.81 0.13 1.96
CA GLN A 195 20.13 -0.41 2.30
C GLN A 195 21.21 0.66 2.42
N GLY A 196 22.11 0.45 3.39
CA GLY A 196 23.41 1.07 3.48
C GLY A 196 23.40 2.60 3.36
N GLN A 197 24.12 3.13 2.39
CA GLN A 197 24.35 4.57 2.23
C GLN A 197 23.07 5.37 1.95
N HIS A 198 22.07 4.80 1.25
CA HIS A 198 20.80 5.49 0.98
C HIS A 198 20.00 5.72 2.25
N LEU A 199 19.89 4.69 3.09
CA LEU A 199 19.20 4.79 4.37
C LEU A 199 19.89 5.79 5.29
N ARG A 200 21.23 5.74 5.36
CA ARG A 200 22.04 6.71 6.11
C ARG A 200 21.76 8.14 5.64
N THR A 201 21.79 8.38 4.33
CA THR A 201 21.52 9.71 3.76
C THR A 201 20.11 10.21 4.13
N MET A 202 19.09 9.34 4.05
CA MET A 202 17.74 9.70 4.46
C MET A 202 17.67 10.07 5.95
N ILE A 203 18.32 9.30 6.81
CA ILE A 203 18.34 9.58 8.26
C ILE A 203 19.05 10.91 8.54
N GLU A 204 20.19 11.17 7.90
CA GLU A 204 20.96 12.41 8.08
C GLU A 204 20.17 13.65 7.58
N GLN A 205 19.43 13.52 6.47
CA GLN A 205 18.69 14.64 5.88
C GLN A 205 17.33 14.88 6.56
N ALA A 206 16.56 13.83 6.76
CA ALA A 206 15.20 13.95 7.29
C ALA A 206 15.14 13.99 8.82
N ARG A 207 16.18 13.50 9.50
CA ARG A 207 16.26 13.42 10.97
C ARG A 207 14.99 12.81 11.59
N PRO A 208 14.60 11.59 11.19
CA PRO A 208 13.39 10.97 11.68
C PRO A 208 13.41 10.85 13.21
N THR A 209 12.25 11.09 13.83
CA THR A 209 12.04 10.93 15.27
C THR A 209 11.48 9.58 15.62
N LEU A 210 10.84 8.92 14.63
CA LEU A 210 10.18 7.64 14.82
C LEU A 210 10.43 6.74 13.61
N THR A 211 10.75 5.49 13.88
CA THR A 211 10.71 4.41 12.89
C THR A 211 10.40 3.09 13.59
N ALA A 212 10.00 2.11 12.81
CA ALA A 212 9.91 0.72 13.25
C ALA A 212 10.64 -0.16 12.24
N MET A 213 11.33 -1.17 12.72
CA MET A 213 12.08 -2.07 11.85
C MET A 213 12.24 -3.45 12.49
N VAL A 214 12.54 -4.43 11.67
CA VAL A 214 12.93 -5.76 12.15
C VAL A 214 14.43 -5.77 12.46
N PRO A 215 14.88 -6.58 13.46
CA PRO A 215 16.28 -6.61 13.89
C PRO A 215 17.29 -6.84 12.77
N THR A 216 16.92 -7.56 11.73
CA THR A 216 17.78 -7.85 10.57
C THR A 216 18.23 -6.61 9.79
N LEU A 217 17.46 -5.51 9.86
CA LEU A 217 17.84 -4.23 9.24
C LEU A 217 18.86 -3.41 10.07
N LEU A 218 19.13 -3.83 11.30
CA LEU A 218 20.11 -3.19 12.18
C LEU A 218 21.51 -3.81 12.08
N GLY A 219 21.62 -4.96 11.42
CA GLY A 219 22.86 -5.73 11.33
C GLY A 219 23.68 -5.49 10.04
N ASP A 220 23.12 -4.74 9.11
CA ASP A 220 23.76 -4.31 7.86
C ASP A 220 24.23 -2.84 7.96
#